data_f39e10174477145a3174a7363750366a
#
_entry.id   f39e10174477145a3174a7363750366a
#
_cell.length_a   1.000
_cell.length_b   1.000
_cell.length_c   1.000
_cell.angle_alpha   90.00
_cell.angle_beta   90.00
_cell.angle_gamma   90.00
#
_symmetry.space_group_name_H-M   'P 1'
#
loop_
_entity.id
_entity.type
_entity.pdbx_description
1 polymer ?
#
loop_
_entity_poly.entity_id
_entity_poly.type
_entity_poly.pdbx_seq_one_letter_code
_entity_poly.pdbx_strand_id
1 'polypeptide(L)'
;QWQYKERPVLLNSWEAAYFDISERKLYELARAGHDVGIELFVMDDGWFGNRDDDSSSLGDWYVNKKKLPNGLKGICDKINALGMSFGIWVEPEMLNVNSDLYRLHPDWAMDIPGCAHSEGRNQRILDLCNPEVTEYIIDSMTKVFSSANIAYVKWDMNRIFSDYYSKYLKAQGRPQGETAHRYVMALGRIMRTLTERFPHILFEGCAAGGNRFDLGILCYFPQIWASDNTDAVSRAYIQEGLSYGYPMSTVSAHVSACPNHQTLRVTPLSTRFNVAAFGICGYECNLVDMSRAERSEIKTQIDIYKKWRHAMQFGSFYRQRTGNIHQWTVVDEEAGRAAGLIMQELVRAN
;
A
#
# COMPACT_ATOMS: atom_id res chain seq x y z
N GLN A 1 3.24 6.40 18.14
CA GLN A 1 4.58 5.81 17.94
C GLN A 1 5.24 6.27 16.64
N TRP A 2 4.47 6.44 15.55
CA TRP A 2 4.99 6.74 14.21
C TRP A 2 4.96 8.24 13.84
N GLN A 3 4.37 9.10 14.65
CA GLN A 3 4.12 10.51 14.34
C GLN A 3 5.37 11.28 13.91
N TYR A 4 6.50 11.04 14.59
CA TYR A 4 7.78 11.72 14.33
C TYR A 4 8.89 10.76 13.92
N LYS A 5 8.55 9.51 13.59
CA LYS A 5 9.52 8.52 13.17
C LYS A 5 9.65 8.53 11.64
N GLU A 6 10.86 8.71 11.15
CA GLU A 6 11.15 8.63 9.73
C GLU A 6 10.74 7.27 9.14
N ARG A 7 10.16 7.32 7.94
CA ARG A 7 9.76 6.13 7.19
C ARG A 7 10.95 5.63 6.36
N PRO A 8 11.15 4.32 6.30
CA PRO A 8 12.21 3.73 5.50
C PRO A 8 11.95 3.89 4.00
N VAL A 9 13.02 3.87 3.20
CA VAL A 9 12.90 3.72 1.75
C VAL A 9 12.53 2.27 1.45
N LEU A 10 11.36 2.06 0.84
CA LEU A 10 10.86 0.73 0.54
C LEU A 10 11.00 0.35 -0.93
N LEU A 11 11.01 -0.95 -1.20
CA LEU A 11 10.79 -1.55 -2.52
C LEU A 11 9.56 -2.45 -2.44
N ASN A 12 8.52 -2.13 -3.20
CA ASN A 12 7.31 -2.94 -3.34
C ASN A 12 7.43 -3.84 -4.57
N SER A 13 6.99 -5.10 -4.47
CA SER A 13 7.10 -6.08 -5.54
C SER A 13 6.00 -6.00 -6.60
N TRP A 14 4.94 -5.19 -6.42
CA TRP A 14 3.76 -5.21 -7.28
C TRP A 14 4.10 -4.96 -8.75
N GLU A 15 4.55 -3.78 -9.11
CA GLU A 15 4.89 -3.46 -10.53
C GLU A 15 6.14 -4.21 -11.04
N ALA A 16 6.88 -4.91 -10.17
CA ALA A 16 8.01 -5.74 -10.58
C ALA A 16 7.60 -7.16 -10.97
N ALA A 17 6.53 -7.73 -10.38
CA ALA A 17 6.22 -9.15 -10.53
C ALA A 17 4.73 -9.46 -10.60
N TYR A 18 3.85 -8.53 -10.18
CA TYR A 18 2.41 -8.79 -10.02
C TYR A 18 2.16 -10.10 -9.27
N PHE A 19 1.30 -11.00 -9.76
CA PHE A 19 1.02 -12.29 -9.15
C PHE A 19 2.10 -13.36 -9.42
N ASP A 20 3.03 -13.11 -10.36
CA ASP A 20 4.09 -14.06 -10.72
C ASP A 20 5.26 -14.00 -9.75
N ILE A 21 4.99 -14.27 -8.49
CA ILE A 21 5.96 -14.30 -7.40
C ILE A 21 6.41 -15.72 -7.07
N SER A 22 7.63 -15.84 -6.64
CA SER A 22 8.19 -17.04 -6.00
C SER A 22 9.26 -16.61 -4.99
N GLU A 23 9.57 -17.49 -4.03
CA GLU A 23 10.61 -17.19 -3.03
C GLU A 23 11.94 -16.77 -3.69
N ARG A 24 12.32 -17.42 -4.82
CA ARG A 24 13.52 -17.09 -5.58
C ARG A 24 13.44 -15.68 -6.19
N LYS A 25 12.37 -15.37 -6.93
CA LYS A 25 12.19 -14.05 -7.59
C LYS A 25 12.17 -12.92 -6.57
N LEU A 26 11.41 -13.10 -5.46
CA LEU A 26 11.34 -12.11 -4.39
C LEU A 26 12.70 -11.87 -3.74
N TYR A 27 13.49 -12.93 -3.51
CA TYR A 27 14.83 -12.79 -2.94
C TYR A 27 15.81 -12.11 -3.92
N GLU A 28 15.74 -12.44 -5.22
CA GLU A 28 16.55 -11.78 -6.25
C GLU A 28 16.24 -10.28 -6.33
N LEU A 29 14.94 -9.91 -6.29
CA LEU A 29 14.50 -8.52 -6.27
C LEU A 29 14.93 -7.80 -4.99
N ALA A 30 14.76 -8.43 -3.83
CA ALA A 30 15.18 -7.88 -2.54
C ALA A 30 16.70 -7.64 -2.50
N ARG A 31 17.51 -8.58 -3.03
CA ARG A 31 18.96 -8.42 -3.13
C ARG A 31 19.36 -7.24 -4.01
N ALA A 32 18.70 -7.10 -5.17
CA ALA A 32 18.92 -5.95 -6.05
C ALA A 32 18.55 -4.63 -5.33
N GLY A 33 17.48 -4.63 -4.52
CA GLY A 33 17.09 -3.52 -3.68
C GLY A 33 18.12 -3.19 -2.60
N HIS A 34 18.62 -4.20 -1.88
CA HIS A 34 19.70 -4.03 -0.89
C HIS A 34 20.93 -3.36 -1.50
N ASP A 35 21.36 -3.81 -2.68
CA ASP A 35 22.57 -3.30 -3.35
C ASP A 35 22.49 -1.80 -3.68
N VAL A 36 21.27 -1.26 -3.87
CA VAL A 36 21.04 0.17 -4.10
C VAL A 36 20.66 0.95 -2.84
N GLY A 37 20.51 0.27 -1.70
CA GLY A 37 20.29 0.92 -0.40
C GLY A 37 18.84 0.97 0.08
N ILE A 38 17.94 0.14 -0.46
CA ILE A 38 16.58 -0.08 0.09
C ILE A 38 16.65 -0.61 1.52
N GLU A 39 15.75 -0.15 2.37
CA GLU A 39 15.70 -0.47 3.80
C GLU A 39 14.57 -1.43 4.16
N LEU A 40 13.51 -1.47 3.35
CA LEU A 40 12.31 -2.27 3.56
C LEU A 40 11.88 -2.92 2.24
N PHE A 41 11.71 -4.24 2.24
CA PHE A 41 11.12 -4.97 1.13
C PHE A 41 9.68 -5.36 1.44
N VAL A 42 8.75 -5.00 0.56
CA VAL A 42 7.33 -5.30 0.71
C VAL A 42 6.90 -6.32 -0.35
N MET A 43 6.50 -7.50 0.09
CA MET A 43 5.85 -8.50 -0.74
C MET A 43 4.37 -8.12 -0.89
N ASP A 44 3.96 -7.75 -2.11
CA ASP A 44 2.59 -7.36 -2.42
C ASP A 44 1.66 -8.58 -2.64
N ASP A 45 0.51 -8.42 -3.28
CA ASP A 45 -0.51 -9.46 -3.50
C ASP A 45 0.04 -10.73 -4.17
N GLY A 46 -0.59 -11.87 -3.90
CA GLY A 46 -0.29 -13.15 -4.57
C GLY A 46 0.40 -14.21 -3.71
N TRP A 47 0.67 -13.96 -2.42
CA TRP A 47 1.42 -14.88 -1.55
C TRP A 47 0.58 -15.97 -0.86
N PHE A 48 -0.75 -15.86 -0.88
CA PHE A 48 -1.68 -16.70 -0.11
C PHE A 48 -2.60 -17.54 -1.01
N GLY A 49 -3.21 -18.59 -0.45
CA GLY A 49 -4.17 -19.46 -1.13
C GLY A 49 -3.70 -19.98 -2.49
N ASN A 50 -4.57 -19.90 -3.49
CA ASN A 50 -4.27 -20.17 -4.89
C ASN A 50 -4.34 -18.87 -5.73
N ARG A 51 -3.80 -17.78 -5.18
CA ARG A 51 -3.86 -16.43 -5.73
C ARG A 51 -2.87 -16.22 -6.86
N ASP A 52 -3.25 -16.61 -8.06
CA ASP A 52 -2.46 -16.43 -9.29
C ASP A 52 -2.98 -15.27 -10.17
N ASP A 53 -4.14 -14.74 -9.80
CA ASP A 53 -4.79 -13.56 -10.35
C ASP A 53 -5.76 -12.96 -9.30
N ASP A 54 -6.52 -11.93 -9.64
CA ASP A 54 -7.46 -11.26 -8.75
C ASP A 54 -8.83 -11.98 -8.60
N SER A 55 -9.04 -13.11 -9.26
CA SER A 55 -10.32 -13.82 -9.29
C SER A 55 -10.50 -14.86 -8.18
N SER A 56 -9.46 -15.15 -7.40
CA SER A 56 -9.47 -16.26 -6.44
C SER A 56 -8.77 -15.96 -5.12
N SER A 57 -9.13 -16.75 -4.10
CA SER A 57 -8.46 -16.90 -2.79
C SER A 57 -8.46 -15.68 -1.87
N LEU A 58 -9.00 -14.53 -2.26
CA LEU A 58 -9.13 -13.43 -1.31
C LEU A 58 -10.05 -13.85 -0.17
N GLY A 59 -9.59 -13.71 1.07
CA GLY A 59 -10.17 -14.30 2.27
C GLY A 59 -9.40 -15.50 2.84
N ASP A 60 -8.60 -16.18 2.02
CA ASP A 60 -7.86 -17.40 2.39
C ASP A 60 -6.43 -17.07 2.83
N TRP A 61 -6.26 -16.58 4.06
CA TRP A 61 -5.00 -16.02 4.57
C TRP A 61 -3.99 -17.10 5.00
N TYR A 62 -3.83 -18.17 4.22
CA TYR A 62 -2.79 -19.18 4.39
C TYR A 62 -1.78 -19.13 3.23
N VAL A 63 -0.52 -19.38 3.57
CA VAL A 63 0.60 -19.24 2.62
C VAL A 63 0.50 -20.20 1.44
N ASN A 64 0.68 -19.71 0.22
CA ASN A 64 0.85 -20.54 -0.96
C ASN A 64 2.22 -21.24 -0.92
N LYS A 65 2.22 -22.52 -0.56
CA LYS A 65 3.44 -23.34 -0.43
C LYS A 65 4.15 -23.64 -1.75
N LYS A 66 3.49 -23.49 -2.90
CA LYS A 66 4.13 -23.62 -4.22
C LYS A 66 5.02 -22.40 -4.48
N LYS A 67 4.53 -21.21 -4.16
CA LYS A 67 5.26 -19.94 -4.32
C LYS A 67 6.31 -19.73 -3.23
N LEU A 68 5.96 -20.06 -1.99
CA LEU A 68 6.77 -19.86 -0.77
C LEU A 68 6.91 -21.19 -0.01
N PRO A 69 7.75 -22.11 -0.46
CA PRO A 69 7.86 -23.45 0.13
C PRO A 69 8.29 -23.41 1.61
N ASN A 70 9.10 -22.42 2.00
CA ASN A 70 9.54 -22.21 3.38
C ASN A 70 8.62 -21.29 4.20
N GLY A 71 7.46 -20.90 3.64
CA GLY A 71 6.48 -20.02 4.27
C GLY A 71 6.92 -18.57 4.38
N LEU A 72 6.11 -17.75 5.06
CA LEU A 72 6.44 -16.33 5.29
C LEU A 72 7.73 -16.17 6.09
N LYS A 73 7.96 -17.02 7.08
CA LYS A 73 9.19 -16.99 7.88
C LYS A 73 10.43 -17.20 7.01
N GLY A 74 10.40 -18.13 6.07
CA GLY A 74 11.57 -18.45 5.22
C GLY A 74 12.00 -17.27 4.35
N ILE A 75 11.06 -16.60 3.66
CA ILE A 75 11.39 -15.42 2.85
C ILE A 75 11.75 -14.21 3.73
N CYS A 76 11.05 -14.02 4.85
CA CYS A 76 11.33 -12.96 5.80
C CYS A 76 12.76 -13.07 6.36
N ASP A 77 13.18 -14.26 6.83
CA ASP A 77 14.52 -14.51 7.37
C ASP A 77 15.61 -14.21 6.32
N LYS A 78 15.39 -14.59 5.05
CA LYS A 78 16.32 -14.29 3.96
C LYS A 78 16.47 -12.79 3.72
N ILE A 79 15.36 -12.03 3.77
CA ILE A 79 15.37 -10.58 3.58
C ILE A 79 16.01 -9.89 4.80
N ASN A 80 15.68 -10.32 6.02
CA ASN A 80 16.31 -9.80 7.24
C ASN A 80 17.82 -10.09 7.27
N ALA A 81 18.27 -11.22 6.73
CA ALA A 81 19.69 -11.53 6.61
C ALA A 81 20.46 -10.59 5.67
N LEU A 82 19.77 -9.89 4.75
CA LEU A 82 20.33 -8.80 3.95
C LEU A 82 20.42 -7.48 4.73
N GLY A 83 19.90 -7.42 5.97
CA GLY A 83 19.80 -6.18 6.75
C GLY A 83 18.59 -5.32 6.45
N MET A 84 17.63 -5.82 5.66
CA MET A 84 16.38 -5.12 5.34
C MET A 84 15.24 -5.60 6.23
N SER A 85 14.29 -4.71 6.49
CA SER A 85 13.00 -5.06 7.08
C SER A 85 12.09 -5.74 6.04
N PHE A 86 11.12 -6.54 6.53
CA PHE A 86 10.16 -7.23 5.67
C PHE A 86 8.73 -6.74 5.91
N GLY A 87 8.00 -6.52 4.82
CA GLY A 87 6.60 -6.13 4.82
C GLY A 87 5.75 -7.01 3.93
N ILE A 88 4.44 -6.99 4.18
CA ILE A 88 3.46 -7.74 3.39
C ILE A 88 2.23 -6.89 3.05
N TRP A 89 1.53 -7.29 2.00
CA TRP A 89 0.22 -6.80 1.60
C TRP A 89 -0.89 -7.70 2.13
N VAL A 90 -2.01 -7.10 2.56
CA VAL A 90 -3.24 -7.77 2.93
C VAL A 90 -4.47 -6.96 2.48
N GLU A 91 -5.59 -7.66 2.21
CA GLU A 91 -6.90 -7.06 1.91
C GLU A 91 -8.01 -7.81 2.65
N PRO A 92 -8.04 -7.76 4.01
CA PRO A 92 -8.83 -8.69 4.80
C PRO A 92 -10.31 -8.34 4.92
N GLU A 93 -10.76 -7.21 4.40
CA GLU A 93 -12.17 -6.79 4.37
C GLU A 93 -12.95 -7.39 3.19
N MET A 94 -12.22 -8.06 2.27
CA MET A 94 -12.76 -8.57 1.00
C MET A 94 -12.62 -10.09 0.91
N LEU A 95 -13.44 -10.70 0.07
CA LEU A 95 -13.33 -12.09 -0.32
C LEU A 95 -13.65 -12.29 -1.81
N ASN A 96 -13.14 -13.36 -2.39
CA ASN A 96 -13.58 -13.86 -3.70
C ASN A 96 -14.64 -14.95 -3.53
N VAL A 97 -15.55 -15.07 -4.50
CA VAL A 97 -16.47 -16.22 -4.56
C VAL A 97 -15.68 -17.53 -4.72
N ASN A 98 -14.57 -17.48 -5.44
CA ASN A 98 -13.64 -18.59 -5.57
C ASN A 98 -12.59 -18.56 -4.42
N SER A 99 -13.07 -18.75 -3.19
CA SER A 99 -12.24 -18.91 -2.00
C SER A 99 -12.78 -19.99 -1.08
N ASP A 100 -11.95 -20.54 -0.22
CA ASP A 100 -12.38 -21.49 0.81
C ASP A 100 -13.28 -20.78 1.82
N LEU A 101 -12.97 -19.52 2.14
CA LEU A 101 -13.79 -18.72 3.06
C LEU A 101 -15.22 -18.58 2.53
N TYR A 102 -15.43 -18.26 1.26
CA TYR A 102 -16.77 -18.11 0.70
C TYR A 102 -17.51 -19.45 0.63
N ARG A 103 -16.81 -20.55 0.33
CA ARG A 103 -17.42 -21.90 0.36
C ARG A 103 -17.93 -22.31 1.73
N LEU A 104 -17.22 -21.91 2.80
CA LEU A 104 -17.58 -22.20 4.16
C LEU A 104 -18.66 -21.25 4.72
N HIS A 105 -18.57 -19.98 4.34
CA HIS A 105 -19.41 -18.90 4.89
C HIS A 105 -19.92 -17.95 3.77
N PRO A 106 -20.79 -18.43 2.86
CA PRO A 106 -21.33 -17.57 1.81
C PRO A 106 -22.26 -16.47 2.36
N ASP A 107 -22.76 -16.63 3.55
CA ASP A 107 -23.57 -15.67 4.30
C ASP A 107 -22.76 -14.48 4.88
N TRP A 108 -21.43 -14.61 4.94
CA TRP A 108 -20.57 -13.53 5.42
C TRP A 108 -20.31 -12.43 4.37
N ALA A 109 -20.62 -12.69 3.09
CA ALA A 109 -20.59 -11.66 2.07
C ALA A 109 -21.83 -10.78 2.11
N MET A 110 -21.61 -9.45 2.02
CA MET A 110 -22.70 -8.50 1.80
C MET A 110 -23.30 -8.73 0.44
N ASP A 111 -24.62 -8.85 0.34
CA ASP A 111 -25.38 -8.87 -0.91
C ASP A 111 -26.85 -8.47 -0.65
N ILE A 112 -27.48 -7.83 -1.64
CA ILE A 112 -28.89 -7.41 -1.54
C ILE A 112 -29.77 -8.57 -2.02
N PRO A 113 -30.63 -9.14 -1.15
CA PRO A 113 -31.49 -10.25 -1.52
C PRO A 113 -32.38 -9.94 -2.74
N GLY A 114 -32.39 -10.84 -3.71
CA GLY A 114 -33.18 -10.71 -4.92
C GLY A 114 -32.61 -9.78 -5.99
N CYS A 115 -31.47 -9.18 -5.75
CA CYS A 115 -30.72 -8.40 -6.74
C CYS A 115 -29.54 -9.19 -7.30
N ALA A 116 -29.20 -8.93 -8.57
CA ALA A 116 -27.92 -9.42 -9.11
C ALA A 116 -26.78 -8.77 -8.35
N HIS A 117 -25.78 -9.56 -7.96
CA HIS A 117 -24.62 -9.05 -7.26
C HIS A 117 -23.77 -8.16 -8.20
N SER A 118 -23.31 -7.05 -7.69
CA SER A 118 -22.40 -6.15 -8.40
C SER A 118 -20.96 -6.60 -8.13
N GLU A 119 -20.32 -7.23 -9.10
CA GLU A 119 -18.92 -7.64 -8.99
C GLU A 119 -17.99 -6.45 -9.33
N GLY A 120 -17.02 -6.19 -8.47
CA GLY A 120 -15.92 -5.25 -8.71
C GLY A 120 -14.60 -5.94 -8.42
N ARG A 121 -13.70 -6.08 -9.39
CA ARG A 121 -12.45 -6.82 -9.28
C ARG A 121 -12.63 -8.27 -8.78
N ASN A 122 -13.74 -8.93 -9.14
CA ASN A 122 -14.11 -10.27 -8.66
C ASN A 122 -14.24 -10.37 -7.13
N GLN A 123 -14.46 -9.26 -6.43
CA GLN A 123 -14.47 -9.20 -4.97
C GLN A 123 -15.86 -8.93 -4.42
N ARG A 124 -16.13 -9.44 -3.23
CA ARG A 124 -17.26 -9.13 -2.36
C ARG A 124 -16.78 -8.59 -1.03
N ILE A 125 -17.61 -7.75 -0.42
CA ILE A 125 -17.34 -7.14 0.87
C ILE A 125 -17.76 -8.10 1.97
N LEU A 126 -16.91 -8.32 2.96
CA LEU A 126 -17.28 -9.04 4.18
C LEU A 126 -18.22 -8.22 5.06
N ASP A 127 -19.26 -8.85 5.61
CA ASP A 127 -20.22 -8.21 6.50
C ASP A 127 -19.64 -7.98 7.90
N LEU A 128 -18.92 -6.87 8.06
CA LEU A 128 -18.36 -6.48 9.37
C LEU A 128 -19.42 -6.15 10.44
N CYS A 129 -20.71 -6.07 10.07
CA CYS A 129 -21.78 -6.01 11.08
C CYS A 129 -21.91 -7.32 11.85
N ASN A 130 -21.42 -8.43 11.28
CA ASN A 130 -21.36 -9.72 11.96
C ASN A 130 -20.09 -9.80 12.85
N PRO A 131 -20.24 -9.97 14.17
CA PRO A 131 -19.09 -10.11 15.08
C PRO A 131 -18.17 -11.27 14.73
N GLU A 132 -18.69 -12.39 14.21
CA GLU A 132 -17.89 -13.55 13.83
C GLU A 132 -16.91 -13.22 12.70
N VAL A 133 -17.35 -12.40 11.74
CA VAL A 133 -16.48 -11.91 10.64
C VAL A 133 -15.38 -11.02 11.21
N THR A 134 -15.71 -10.14 12.15
CA THR A 134 -14.75 -9.27 12.83
C THR A 134 -13.68 -10.06 13.56
N GLU A 135 -14.06 -11.08 14.34
CA GLU A 135 -13.12 -11.96 15.03
C GLU A 135 -12.29 -12.78 14.05
N TYR A 136 -12.88 -13.31 12.99
CA TYR A 136 -12.16 -14.04 11.94
C TYR A 136 -11.03 -13.20 11.34
N ILE A 137 -11.29 -11.93 11.02
CA ILE A 137 -10.26 -11.02 10.48
C ILE A 137 -9.16 -10.79 11.52
N ILE A 138 -9.52 -10.48 12.76
CA ILE A 138 -8.55 -10.25 13.84
C ILE A 138 -7.67 -11.49 14.03
N ASP A 139 -8.26 -12.69 14.10
CA ASP A 139 -7.53 -13.93 14.31
C ASP A 139 -6.63 -14.30 13.11
N SER A 140 -7.15 -14.17 11.90
CA SER A 140 -6.40 -14.44 10.67
C SER A 140 -5.20 -13.53 10.53
N MET A 141 -5.39 -12.22 10.70
CA MET A 141 -4.29 -11.23 10.63
C MET A 141 -3.31 -11.40 11.79
N THR A 142 -3.78 -11.76 12.98
CA THR A 142 -2.89 -12.08 14.10
C THR A 142 -1.99 -13.27 13.79
N LYS A 143 -2.55 -14.35 13.22
CA LYS A 143 -1.76 -15.52 12.80
C LYS A 143 -0.72 -15.15 11.73
N VAL A 144 -1.13 -14.37 10.74
CA VAL A 144 -0.23 -13.92 9.67
C VAL A 144 0.89 -13.05 10.25
N PHE A 145 0.58 -12.01 11.01
CA PHE A 145 1.57 -11.06 11.53
C PHE A 145 2.50 -11.69 12.58
N SER A 146 2.05 -12.72 13.28
CA SER A 146 2.90 -13.48 14.22
C SER A 146 3.78 -14.55 13.57
N SER A 147 3.55 -14.86 12.28
CA SER A 147 4.22 -15.99 11.61
C SER A 147 5.65 -15.69 11.16
N ALA A 148 6.06 -14.41 11.13
CA ALA A 148 7.38 -13.95 10.72
C ALA A 148 7.68 -12.59 11.37
N ASN A 149 8.93 -12.11 11.22
CA ASN A 149 9.35 -10.78 11.69
C ASN A 149 8.86 -9.68 10.73
N ILE A 150 7.53 -9.48 10.69
CA ILE A 150 6.90 -8.49 9.83
C ILE A 150 7.01 -7.11 10.47
N ALA A 151 7.60 -6.15 9.75
CA ALA A 151 7.79 -4.78 10.19
C ALA A 151 6.83 -3.77 9.51
N TYR A 152 6.14 -4.20 8.44
CA TYR A 152 5.28 -3.35 7.65
C TYR A 152 4.11 -4.13 7.06
N VAL A 153 2.94 -3.48 7.02
CA VAL A 153 1.73 -4.02 6.41
C VAL A 153 1.10 -2.96 5.50
N LYS A 154 0.94 -3.28 4.21
CA LYS A 154 0.07 -2.54 3.29
C LYS A 154 -1.32 -3.16 3.39
N TRP A 155 -2.26 -2.41 3.97
CA TRP A 155 -3.65 -2.83 4.14
C TRP A 155 -4.51 -2.21 3.06
N ASP A 156 -5.01 -3.03 2.16
CA ASP A 156 -5.76 -2.61 0.99
C ASP A 156 -7.27 -2.84 1.13
N MET A 157 -8.03 -2.17 0.26
CA MET A 157 -9.47 -2.32 0.06
C MET A 157 -9.82 -1.87 -1.36
N ASN A 158 -9.99 -2.82 -2.28
CA ASN A 158 -10.13 -2.52 -3.72
C ASN A 158 -11.57 -2.57 -4.24
N ARG A 159 -12.54 -2.66 -3.34
CA ARG A 159 -13.94 -2.80 -3.70
C ARG A 159 -14.76 -1.60 -3.23
N ILE A 160 -15.53 -1.01 -4.13
CA ILE A 160 -16.53 0.01 -3.80
C ILE A 160 -17.70 -0.64 -3.06
N PHE A 161 -18.24 0.03 -2.04
CA PHE A 161 -19.47 -0.36 -1.37
C PHE A 161 -20.67 -0.17 -2.28
N SER A 162 -21.21 -1.24 -2.87
CA SER A 162 -22.37 -1.21 -3.75
C SER A 162 -23.51 -2.11 -3.29
N ASP A 163 -23.22 -3.29 -2.76
CA ASP A 163 -24.22 -4.26 -2.28
C ASP A 163 -24.40 -4.15 -0.77
N TYR A 164 -24.93 -3.00 -0.38
CA TYR A 164 -24.93 -2.52 1.00
C TYR A 164 -26.06 -3.13 1.82
N TYR A 165 -25.94 -4.41 2.21
CA TYR A 165 -26.93 -5.12 2.97
C TYR A 165 -26.29 -6.15 3.88
N SER A 166 -26.60 -6.09 5.19
CA SER A 166 -26.14 -7.02 6.17
C SER A 166 -27.17 -8.12 6.45
N LYS A 167 -26.86 -9.35 6.08
CA LYS A 167 -27.67 -10.53 6.43
C LYS A 167 -27.74 -10.71 7.96
N TYR A 168 -26.65 -10.42 8.65
CA TYR A 168 -26.59 -10.48 10.11
C TYR A 168 -27.58 -9.50 10.77
N LEU A 169 -27.56 -8.22 10.36
CA LEU A 169 -28.52 -7.24 10.89
C LEU A 169 -29.95 -7.64 10.61
N LYS A 170 -30.24 -8.17 9.42
CA LYS A 170 -31.56 -8.69 9.10
C LYS A 170 -32.00 -9.82 10.02
N ALA A 171 -31.12 -10.79 10.28
CA ALA A 171 -31.40 -11.90 11.19
C ALA A 171 -31.64 -11.43 12.63
N GLN A 172 -31.00 -10.31 13.06
CA GLN A 172 -31.18 -9.69 14.36
C GLN A 172 -32.39 -8.75 14.42
N GLY A 173 -33.20 -8.64 13.35
CA GLY A 173 -34.34 -7.74 13.30
C GLY A 173 -33.96 -6.24 13.30
N ARG A 174 -32.72 -5.90 12.92
CA ARG A 174 -32.22 -4.53 12.94
C ARG A 174 -32.36 -3.85 11.58
N PRO A 175 -32.53 -2.52 11.56
CA PRO A 175 -32.68 -1.77 10.32
C PRO A 175 -31.36 -1.72 9.52
N GLN A 176 -31.46 -1.87 8.20
CA GLN A 176 -30.30 -1.82 7.30
C GLN A 176 -29.61 -0.44 7.25
N GLY A 177 -30.29 0.63 7.64
CA GLY A 177 -29.69 1.96 7.78
C GLY A 177 -28.52 2.07 8.78
N GLU A 178 -28.36 1.06 9.65
CA GLU A 178 -27.24 1.00 10.58
C GLU A 178 -25.95 0.44 9.95
N THR A 179 -26.01 -0.19 8.78
CA THR A 179 -24.90 -0.96 8.17
C THR A 179 -23.64 -0.14 8.04
N ALA A 180 -23.69 1.08 7.48
CA ALA A 180 -22.51 1.93 7.30
C ALA A 180 -21.77 2.22 8.60
N HIS A 181 -22.55 2.70 9.57
CA HIS A 181 -21.99 3.07 10.87
C HIS A 181 -21.35 1.87 11.55
N ARG A 182 -22.05 0.73 11.55
CA ARG A 182 -21.57 -0.51 12.20
C ARG A 182 -20.34 -1.08 11.51
N TYR A 183 -20.29 -1.02 10.18
CA TYR A 183 -19.11 -1.42 9.42
C TYR A 183 -17.88 -0.61 9.83
N VAL A 184 -17.98 0.71 9.85
CA VAL A 184 -16.87 1.60 10.23
C VAL A 184 -16.44 1.38 11.68
N MET A 185 -17.39 1.18 12.61
CA MET A 185 -17.09 0.89 14.00
C MET A 185 -16.38 -0.45 14.19
N ALA A 186 -16.81 -1.48 13.44
CA ALA A 186 -16.17 -2.80 13.46
C ALA A 186 -14.76 -2.75 12.87
N LEU A 187 -14.60 -2.05 11.73
CA LEU A 187 -13.30 -1.81 11.11
C LEU A 187 -12.35 -1.09 12.06
N GLY A 188 -12.82 -0.03 12.72
CA GLY A 188 -12.05 0.68 13.75
C GLY A 188 -11.63 -0.22 14.90
N ARG A 189 -12.49 -1.17 15.32
CA ARG A 189 -12.14 -2.19 16.32
C ARG A 189 -11.04 -3.13 15.83
N ILE A 190 -11.14 -3.63 14.59
CA ILE A 190 -10.11 -4.48 13.97
C ILE A 190 -8.76 -3.77 13.94
N MET A 191 -8.73 -2.56 13.37
CA MET A 191 -7.52 -1.76 13.23
C MET A 191 -6.87 -1.46 14.58
N ARG A 192 -7.67 -1.02 15.56
CA ARG A 192 -7.20 -0.77 16.93
C ARG A 192 -6.58 -2.02 17.53
N THR A 193 -7.30 -3.14 17.51
CA THR A 193 -6.83 -4.40 18.09
C THR A 193 -5.50 -4.84 17.49
N LEU A 194 -5.35 -4.74 16.17
CA LEU A 194 -4.12 -5.17 15.49
C LEU A 194 -2.96 -4.20 15.69
N THR A 195 -3.21 -2.89 15.66
CA THR A 195 -2.15 -1.89 15.90
C THR A 195 -1.67 -1.87 17.36
N GLU A 196 -2.55 -2.15 18.32
CA GLU A 196 -2.18 -2.33 19.73
C GLU A 196 -1.42 -3.66 19.97
N ARG A 197 -1.81 -4.72 19.28
CA ARG A 197 -1.15 -6.04 19.37
C ARG A 197 0.23 -6.05 18.72
N PHE A 198 0.39 -5.29 17.64
CA PHE A 198 1.62 -5.22 16.84
C PHE A 198 2.13 -3.77 16.72
N PRO A 199 2.49 -3.09 17.82
CA PRO A 199 2.84 -1.68 17.80
C PRO A 199 4.14 -1.40 17.03
N HIS A 200 4.98 -2.40 16.79
CA HIS A 200 6.21 -2.29 16.00
C HIS A 200 5.96 -2.30 14.49
N ILE A 201 4.80 -2.77 14.04
CA ILE A 201 4.45 -2.81 12.62
C ILE A 201 4.03 -1.40 12.16
N LEU A 202 4.63 -0.94 11.06
CA LEU A 202 4.18 0.25 10.34
C LEU A 202 3.04 -0.16 9.39
N PHE A 203 1.84 0.36 9.64
CA PHE A 203 0.70 0.13 8.75
C PHE A 203 0.57 1.25 7.72
N GLU A 204 0.40 0.88 6.46
CA GLU A 204 0.03 1.77 5.36
C GLU A 204 -1.38 1.43 4.90
N GLY A 205 -2.25 2.44 4.80
CA GLY A 205 -3.59 2.28 4.22
C GLY A 205 -3.55 2.41 2.71
N CYS A 206 -4.29 1.53 2.03
CA CYS A 206 -4.61 1.60 0.62
C CYS A 206 -6.11 1.31 0.44
N ALA A 207 -6.74 1.95 -0.52
CA ALA A 207 -8.11 1.64 -0.93
C ALA A 207 -8.23 1.96 -2.42
N ALA A 208 -7.65 1.11 -3.28
CA ALA A 208 -7.38 1.43 -4.68
C ALA A 208 -6.73 2.82 -4.79
N GLY A 209 -5.63 3.01 -4.06
CA GLY A 209 -5.04 4.31 -3.79
C GLY A 209 -5.61 4.99 -2.55
N GLY A 210 -5.82 6.30 -2.62
CA GLY A 210 -6.21 7.16 -1.50
C GLY A 210 -7.70 7.30 -1.24
N ASN A 211 -8.58 6.40 -1.72
CA ASN A 211 -10.02 6.54 -1.59
C ASN A 211 -10.53 6.50 -0.14
N ARG A 212 -9.70 6.08 0.81
CA ARG A 212 -9.99 6.07 2.25
C ARG A 212 -8.98 6.90 3.03
N PHE A 213 -8.47 7.97 2.42
CA PHE A 213 -7.54 8.90 3.05
C PHE A 213 -8.32 9.93 3.87
N ASP A 214 -8.48 9.69 5.15
CA ASP A 214 -9.15 10.58 6.10
C ASP A 214 -8.45 10.58 7.46
N LEU A 215 -8.86 11.49 8.36
CA LEU A 215 -8.26 11.60 9.69
C LEU A 215 -8.56 10.40 10.59
N GLY A 216 -9.64 9.67 10.34
CA GLY A 216 -10.00 8.48 11.10
C GLY A 216 -9.04 7.33 10.83
N ILE A 217 -8.71 7.08 9.56
CA ILE A 217 -7.75 6.04 9.19
C ILE A 217 -6.33 6.38 9.69
N LEU A 218 -5.95 7.66 9.69
CA LEU A 218 -4.64 8.12 10.17
C LEU A 218 -4.41 7.89 11.67
N CYS A 219 -5.47 7.66 12.45
CA CYS A 219 -5.35 7.24 13.85
C CYS A 219 -4.70 5.85 13.99
N TYR A 220 -4.79 5.02 12.97
CA TYR A 220 -4.30 3.64 12.94
C TYR A 220 -3.14 3.46 11.94
N PHE A 221 -3.27 4.03 10.77
CA PHE A 221 -2.34 3.91 9.65
C PHE A 221 -1.67 5.25 9.38
N PRO A 222 -0.44 5.46 9.85
CA PRO A 222 0.22 6.76 9.82
C PRO A 222 0.69 7.20 8.44
N GLN A 223 0.50 6.37 7.42
CA GLN A 223 0.76 6.68 6.02
C GLN A 223 -0.26 6.00 5.10
N ILE A 224 -0.49 6.60 3.95
CA ILE A 224 -1.48 6.17 2.97
C ILE A 224 -0.84 6.10 1.59
N TRP A 225 -1.12 5.05 0.85
CA TRP A 225 -0.84 4.96 -0.58
C TRP A 225 -1.71 5.96 -1.33
N ALA A 226 -1.09 6.99 -1.89
CA ALA A 226 -1.80 8.16 -2.39
C ALA A 226 -2.68 7.86 -3.62
N SER A 227 -2.20 6.99 -4.52
CA SER A 227 -2.92 6.59 -5.75
C SER A 227 -2.22 5.43 -6.43
N ASP A 228 -3.00 4.52 -7.02
CA ASP A 228 -2.50 3.48 -7.92
C ASP A 228 -2.01 4.05 -9.27
N ASN A 229 -2.33 5.31 -9.57
CA ASN A 229 -1.71 5.99 -10.69
C ASN A 229 -0.30 6.46 -10.28
N THR A 230 0.70 5.67 -10.66
CA THR A 230 2.11 5.87 -10.33
C THR A 230 2.87 6.73 -11.36
N ASP A 231 2.20 7.20 -12.41
CA ASP A 231 2.81 8.12 -13.39
C ASP A 231 3.26 9.42 -12.72
N ALA A 232 4.53 9.77 -12.85
CA ALA A 232 5.12 10.90 -12.13
C ALA A 232 4.43 12.24 -12.42
N VAL A 233 3.97 12.47 -13.66
CA VAL A 233 3.24 13.70 -14.01
C VAL A 233 1.89 13.73 -13.31
N SER A 234 1.15 12.61 -13.30
CA SER A 234 -0.12 12.51 -12.57
C SER A 234 0.10 12.63 -11.05
N ARG A 235 1.18 12.02 -10.53
CA ARG A 235 1.53 12.10 -9.10
C ARG A 235 1.88 13.51 -8.64
N ALA A 236 2.44 14.35 -9.51
CA ALA A 236 2.64 15.75 -9.16
C ALA A 236 1.33 16.45 -8.77
N TYR A 237 0.26 16.22 -9.51
CA TYR A 237 -1.07 16.75 -9.18
C TYR A 237 -1.68 16.10 -7.94
N ILE A 238 -1.56 14.77 -7.82
CA ILE A 238 -2.15 14.01 -6.73
C ILE A 238 -1.50 14.40 -5.39
N GLN A 239 -0.18 14.44 -5.33
CA GLN A 239 0.56 14.78 -4.11
C GLN A 239 0.37 16.25 -3.73
N GLU A 240 0.36 17.16 -4.73
CA GLU A 240 0.02 18.56 -4.51
C GLU A 240 -1.39 18.71 -3.93
N GLY A 241 -2.38 18.03 -4.54
CA GLY A 241 -3.77 18.05 -4.08
C GLY A 241 -3.94 17.54 -2.64
N LEU A 242 -3.32 16.40 -2.31
CA LEU A 242 -3.36 15.83 -0.96
C LEU A 242 -2.72 16.75 0.07
N SER A 243 -1.66 17.46 -0.29
CA SER A 243 -0.93 18.35 0.61
C SER A 243 -1.73 19.56 1.10
N TYR A 244 -2.92 19.84 0.53
CA TYR A 244 -3.83 20.87 1.06
C TYR A 244 -4.54 20.42 2.34
N GLY A 245 -4.68 19.13 2.57
CA GLY A 245 -5.38 18.58 3.75
C GLY A 245 -4.50 17.71 4.66
N TYR A 246 -3.36 17.21 4.15
CA TYR A 246 -2.56 16.21 4.84
C TYR A 246 -1.06 16.54 4.77
N PRO A 247 -0.29 16.27 5.85
CA PRO A 247 1.16 16.46 5.84
C PRO A 247 1.84 15.42 4.94
N MET A 248 2.97 15.80 4.34
CA MET A 248 3.71 14.91 3.43
C MET A 248 4.25 13.65 4.12
N SER A 249 4.40 13.65 5.43
CA SER A 249 4.73 12.46 6.25
C SER A 249 3.66 11.35 6.21
N THR A 250 2.48 11.62 5.65
CA THR A 250 1.40 10.65 5.49
C THR A 250 1.22 10.16 4.06
N VAL A 251 1.93 10.76 3.09
CA VAL A 251 1.76 10.52 1.66
C VAL A 251 2.85 9.60 1.13
N SER A 252 2.50 8.34 0.81
CA SER A 252 3.42 7.40 0.15
C SER A 252 3.53 7.69 -1.34
N ALA A 253 4.78 7.72 -1.84
CA ALA A 253 5.10 8.00 -3.22
C ALA A 253 6.23 7.08 -3.71
N HIS A 254 6.02 6.41 -4.86
CA HIS A 254 6.99 5.48 -5.39
C HIS A 254 7.52 5.89 -6.76
N VAL A 255 8.78 5.58 -7.00
CA VAL A 255 9.39 5.53 -8.34
C VAL A 255 8.91 4.26 -9.01
N SER A 256 8.03 4.39 -9.99
CA SER A 256 7.38 3.28 -10.68
C SER A 256 8.17 2.77 -11.89
N ALA A 257 7.65 1.69 -12.50
CA ALA A 257 8.14 1.17 -13.77
C ALA A 257 8.02 2.22 -14.92
N CYS A 258 8.83 2.04 -15.97
CA CYS A 258 8.80 2.86 -17.16
C CYS A 258 8.93 1.98 -18.42
N PRO A 259 8.02 2.09 -19.42
CA PRO A 259 6.83 2.96 -19.43
C PRO A 259 5.88 2.73 -18.27
N ASN A 260 5.15 3.77 -17.83
CA ASN A 260 4.13 3.60 -16.78
C ASN A 260 3.02 2.66 -17.26
N HIS A 261 2.62 1.71 -16.42
CA HIS A 261 1.67 0.65 -16.83
C HIS A 261 0.25 1.15 -17.10
N GLN A 262 -0.17 2.29 -16.54
CA GLN A 262 -1.50 2.85 -16.74
C GLN A 262 -1.55 3.88 -17.88
N THR A 263 -0.60 4.83 -17.90
CA THR A 263 -0.60 5.94 -18.83
C THR A 263 0.24 5.68 -20.06
N LEU A 264 1.07 4.65 -20.07
CA LEU A 264 2.09 4.32 -21.08
C LEU A 264 3.12 5.43 -21.29
N ARG A 265 3.15 6.42 -20.39
CA ARG A 265 4.10 7.53 -20.45
C ARG A 265 5.51 7.05 -20.14
N VAL A 266 6.46 7.54 -20.95
CA VAL A 266 7.88 7.39 -20.71
C VAL A 266 8.39 8.66 -20.02
N THR A 267 8.82 8.52 -18.78
CA THR A 267 9.31 9.63 -17.95
C THR A 267 10.73 9.31 -17.47
N PRO A 268 11.68 10.26 -17.55
CA PRO A 268 13.05 10.04 -17.05
C PRO A 268 13.07 9.57 -15.59
N LEU A 269 14.02 8.72 -15.25
CA LEU A 269 14.18 8.20 -13.88
C LEU A 269 14.33 9.34 -12.86
N SER A 270 15.11 10.36 -13.20
CA SER A 270 15.29 11.57 -12.39
C SER A 270 13.96 12.29 -12.10
N THR A 271 13.08 12.44 -13.10
CA THR A 271 11.77 13.08 -12.91
C THR A 271 10.88 12.23 -12.00
N ARG A 272 10.85 10.90 -12.20
CA ARG A 272 10.09 9.98 -11.34
C ARG A 272 10.54 10.07 -9.89
N PHE A 273 11.85 10.10 -9.66
CA PHE A 273 12.42 10.26 -8.32
C PHE A 273 12.12 11.65 -7.74
N ASN A 274 12.32 12.71 -8.49
CA ASN A 274 12.15 14.07 -7.98
C ASN A 274 10.71 14.31 -7.47
N VAL A 275 9.70 13.71 -8.11
CA VAL A 275 8.33 13.79 -7.64
C VAL A 275 8.10 12.88 -6.41
N ALA A 276 8.60 11.63 -6.45
CA ALA A 276 8.43 10.68 -5.36
C ALA A 276 9.18 11.10 -4.08
N ALA A 277 10.26 11.86 -4.19
CA ALA A 277 11.05 12.31 -3.04
C ALA A 277 10.29 13.29 -2.12
N PHE A 278 9.29 14.02 -2.63
CA PHE A 278 8.44 14.89 -1.81
C PHE A 278 7.29 14.08 -1.18
N GLY A 279 7.60 13.35 -0.12
CA GLY A 279 6.73 12.44 0.61
C GLY A 279 7.52 11.28 1.19
N ILE A 280 6.84 10.16 1.42
CA ILE A 280 7.45 8.90 1.85
C ILE A 280 7.91 8.16 0.59
N CYS A 281 9.19 8.30 0.27
CA CYS A 281 9.76 7.77 -0.96
C CYS A 281 9.96 6.25 -0.91
N GLY A 282 9.52 5.58 -1.96
CA GLY A 282 9.79 4.17 -2.23
C GLY A 282 10.01 3.90 -3.72
N TYR A 283 10.21 2.64 -4.03
CA TYR A 283 10.37 2.14 -5.40
C TYR A 283 9.39 1.00 -5.66
N GLU A 284 8.88 0.92 -6.88
CA GLU A 284 7.94 -0.08 -7.33
C GLU A 284 8.22 -0.42 -8.79
N CYS A 285 9.36 -1.07 -9.02
CA CYS A 285 9.87 -1.42 -10.35
C CYS A 285 10.81 -2.61 -10.25
N ASN A 286 11.03 -3.30 -11.38
CA ASN A 286 11.90 -4.47 -11.42
C ASN A 286 13.39 -4.08 -11.50
N LEU A 287 14.02 -3.95 -10.35
CA LEU A 287 15.45 -3.61 -10.24
C LEU A 287 16.37 -4.69 -10.84
N VAL A 288 15.91 -5.93 -11.00
CA VAL A 288 16.71 -7.03 -11.56
C VAL A 288 16.98 -6.80 -13.04
N ASP A 289 15.97 -6.28 -13.78
CA ASP A 289 16.05 -6.05 -15.22
C ASP A 289 16.69 -4.71 -15.59
N MET A 290 16.92 -3.85 -14.60
CA MET A 290 17.56 -2.53 -14.84
C MET A 290 19.04 -2.65 -15.15
N SER A 291 19.52 -1.77 -16.02
CA SER A 291 20.93 -1.63 -16.34
C SER A 291 21.77 -1.25 -15.10
N ARG A 292 23.08 -1.48 -15.17
CA ARG A 292 24.01 -1.05 -14.11
C ARG A 292 23.98 0.48 -13.92
N ALA A 293 23.80 1.23 -14.99
CA ALA A 293 23.74 2.71 -14.94
C ALA A 293 22.48 3.17 -14.17
N GLU A 294 21.30 2.62 -14.49
CA GLU A 294 20.06 2.94 -13.78
C GLU A 294 20.12 2.57 -12.31
N ARG A 295 20.64 1.38 -11.95
CA ARG A 295 20.83 1.00 -10.55
C ARG A 295 21.81 1.92 -9.81
N SER A 296 22.86 2.39 -10.48
CA SER A 296 23.78 3.38 -9.92
C SER A 296 23.12 4.74 -9.68
N GLU A 297 22.24 5.18 -10.60
CA GLU A 297 21.42 6.38 -10.43
C GLU A 297 20.46 6.23 -9.26
N ILE A 298 19.73 5.10 -9.16
CA ILE A 298 18.82 4.80 -8.04
C ILE A 298 19.57 4.83 -6.69
N LYS A 299 20.77 4.24 -6.63
CA LYS A 299 21.58 4.30 -5.42
C LYS A 299 21.87 5.74 -5.01
N THR A 300 22.26 6.59 -5.97
CA THR A 300 22.51 8.02 -5.71
C THR A 300 21.24 8.74 -5.24
N GLN A 301 20.09 8.44 -5.85
CA GLN A 301 18.78 8.98 -5.47
C GLN A 301 18.43 8.60 -4.02
N ILE A 302 18.62 7.34 -3.65
CA ILE A 302 18.36 6.84 -2.28
C ILE A 302 19.28 7.51 -1.27
N ASP A 303 20.56 7.66 -1.60
CA ASP A 303 21.53 8.33 -0.73
C ASP A 303 21.17 9.81 -0.51
N ILE A 304 20.72 10.50 -1.57
CA ILE A 304 20.20 11.87 -1.49
C ILE A 304 18.95 11.91 -0.61
N TYR A 305 17.98 11.04 -0.86
CA TYR A 305 16.74 11.02 -0.10
C TYR A 305 17.01 10.75 1.40
N LYS A 306 17.83 9.78 1.75
CA LYS A 306 18.20 9.49 3.14
C LYS A 306 18.80 10.70 3.86
N LYS A 307 19.62 11.49 3.15
CA LYS A 307 20.18 12.74 3.70
C LYS A 307 19.12 13.80 3.95
N TRP A 308 18.08 13.87 3.13
CA TRP A 308 17.04 14.89 3.16
C TRP A 308 15.71 14.38 3.73
N ARG A 309 15.62 13.10 4.06
CA ARG A 309 14.37 12.39 4.44
C ARG A 309 13.59 13.13 5.51
N HIS A 310 14.25 13.63 6.55
CA HIS A 310 13.56 14.37 7.60
C HIS A 310 12.82 15.59 7.03
N ALA A 311 13.51 16.42 6.28
CA ALA A 311 12.89 17.57 5.63
C ALA A 311 11.75 17.17 4.68
N MET A 312 11.95 16.13 3.85
CA MET A 312 10.96 15.66 2.89
C MET A 312 9.69 15.12 3.55
N GLN A 313 9.80 14.48 4.71
CA GLN A 313 8.67 13.90 5.43
C GLN A 313 8.02 14.87 6.41
N PHE A 314 8.80 15.68 7.14
CA PHE A 314 8.33 16.47 8.28
C PHE A 314 8.53 17.98 8.13
N GLY A 315 9.25 18.43 7.11
CA GLY A 315 9.42 19.86 6.84
C GLY A 315 8.12 20.54 6.41
N SER A 316 8.06 21.85 6.57
CA SER A 316 6.95 22.67 6.06
C SER A 316 6.95 22.64 4.53
N PHE A 317 5.84 22.17 3.95
CA PHE A 317 5.70 22.00 2.50
C PHE A 317 4.97 23.19 1.87
N TYR A 318 5.65 23.84 0.93
CA TYR A 318 5.13 24.96 0.15
C TYR A 318 5.00 24.53 -1.32
N ARG A 319 3.92 24.94 -1.97
CA ARG A 319 3.61 24.63 -3.35
C ARG A 319 3.06 25.82 -4.09
N GLN A 320 3.46 25.96 -5.33
CA GLN A 320 2.93 26.92 -6.28
C GLN A 320 2.84 26.27 -7.65
N ARG A 321 1.81 26.59 -8.40
CA ARG A 321 1.64 26.17 -9.78
C ARG A 321 1.35 27.37 -10.66
N THR A 322 2.09 27.51 -11.75
CA THR A 322 1.87 28.56 -12.76
C THR A 322 1.85 27.92 -14.15
N GLY A 323 0.65 27.83 -14.73
CA GLY A 323 0.44 27.12 -15.98
C GLY A 323 0.78 25.65 -15.88
N ASN A 324 1.83 25.19 -16.59
CA ASN A 324 2.33 23.82 -16.60
C ASN A 324 3.62 23.63 -15.77
N ILE A 325 3.91 24.59 -14.87
CA ILE A 325 5.09 24.53 -14.00
C ILE A 325 4.62 24.30 -12.56
N HIS A 326 5.06 23.20 -11.96
CA HIS A 326 4.95 22.93 -10.54
C HIS A 326 6.21 23.41 -9.83
N GLN A 327 6.05 24.06 -8.69
CA GLN A 327 7.14 24.49 -7.82
C GLN A 327 6.82 24.05 -6.40
N TRP A 328 7.66 23.17 -5.85
CA TRP A 328 7.53 22.68 -4.50
C TRP A 328 8.77 23.02 -3.68
N THR A 329 8.58 23.32 -2.43
CA THR A 329 9.68 23.57 -1.49
C THR A 329 9.34 22.94 -0.15
N VAL A 330 10.28 22.20 0.43
CA VAL A 330 10.23 21.78 1.83
C VAL A 330 11.26 22.56 2.61
N VAL A 331 10.87 23.00 3.80
CA VAL A 331 11.73 23.76 4.73
C VAL A 331 11.80 23.01 6.05
N ASP A 332 13.00 22.66 6.44
CA ASP A 332 13.34 22.10 7.76
C ASP A 332 13.94 23.24 8.58
N GLU A 333 13.09 23.90 9.35
CA GLU A 333 13.47 25.11 10.11
C GLU A 333 14.49 24.80 11.20
N GLU A 334 14.37 23.62 11.86
CA GLU A 334 15.29 23.20 12.91
C GLU A 334 16.70 22.95 12.37
N ALA A 335 16.81 22.33 11.19
CA ALA A 335 18.09 22.07 10.56
C ALA A 335 18.59 23.24 9.69
N GLY A 336 17.81 24.32 9.55
CA GLY A 336 18.15 25.52 8.76
C GLY A 336 18.40 25.20 7.28
N ARG A 337 17.60 24.31 6.67
CA ARG A 337 17.80 23.84 5.29
C ARG A 337 16.48 23.75 4.53
N ALA A 338 16.55 23.86 3.21
CA ALA A 338 15.41 23.72 2.32
C ALA A 338 15.81 22.95 1.05
N ALA A 339 14.84 22.25 0.47
CA ALA A 339 14.99 21.63 -0.83
C ALA A 339 13.78 21.98 -1.71
N GLY A 340 13.99 22.16 -3.01
CA GLY A 340 12.94 22.54 -3.94
C GLY A 340 12.92 21.67 -5.20
N LEU A 341 11.73 21.57 -5.81
CA LEU A 341 11.45 20.99 -7.11
C LEU A 341 10.84 22.05 -8.00
N ILE A 342 11.37 22.18 -9.22
CA ILE A 342 10.69 22.85 -10.32
C ILE A 342 10.50 21.81 -11.42
N MET A 343 9.24 21.53 -11.76
CA MET A 343 8.88 20.58 -12.80
C MET A 343 8.01 21.26 -13.86
N GLN A 344 8.45 21.20 -15.10
CA GLN A 344 7.66 21.61 -16.26
C GLN A 344 7.09 20.34 -16.91
N GLU A 345 5.76 20.25 -17.04
CA GLU A 345 5.09 19.05 -17.55
C GLU A 345 5.25 18.89 -19.05
N LEU A 346 4.95 19.95 -19.80
CA LEU A 346 4.94 19.96 -21.26
C LEU A 346 5.60 21.23 -21.78
N VAL A 347 6.41 21.08 -22.80
CA VAL A 347 6.86 22.22 -23.59
C VAL A 347 5.78 22.51 -24.65
N ARG A 348 5.23 23.72 -24.63
CA ARG A 348 4.33 24.14 -25.72
C ARG A 348 5.16 24.27 -27.00
N ALA A 349 4.65 23.70 -28.10
CA ALA A 349 5.17 24.06 -29.43
C ALA A 349 4.94 25.56 -29.64
N ASN A 350 5.97 26.26 -30.06
CA ASN A 350 5.88 27.67 -30.45
C ASN A 350 5.13 27.78 -31.78
#